data_9dd40aa89039bab58c0eda5e3ee79328
#
_entry.id   9dd40aa89039bab58c0eda5e3ee79328
#
_cell.length_a   1.000
_cell.length_b   1.000
_cell.length_c   1.000
_cell.angle_alpha   90.00
_cell.angle_beta   90.00
_cell.angle_gamma   90.00
#
_symmetry.space_group_name_H-M   'P 1'
#
loop_
_entity.id
_entity.type
_entity.pdbx_description
1 polymer ?
#
loop_
_entity_poly.entity_id
_entity_poly.type
_entity_poly.pdbx_seq_one_letter_code
_entity_poly.pdbx_strand_id
1 'polypeptide(L)'
;MGNIQKSESAMIYRETEYKCPIDVTLAVVGGKWKASILWHLSQDTLRFSDLQRLFSGTTRKMLTQQLRELEADGLVHREVYPQVPPKVEYSLTDKGRSIYPILELMCDWGREHAGVMGTGTAGAMGTGTGSGTF
;
A
#
# COMPACT_ATOMS: atom_id res chain seq x y z
N MET A 1 -9.49 26.01 7.19
CA MET A 1 -9.12 25.87 7.28
C MET A 1 -8.19 26.26 7.32
N GLY A 2 -8.00 26.34 7.44
CA GLY A 2 -7.43 26.60 7.43
C GLY A 2 -6.64 26.83 8.04
N ASN A 3 -6.44 26.66 8.66
CA ASN A 3 -5.77 26.87 9.31
C ASN A 3 -5.00 26.12 9.59
N ILE A 4 -4.99 25.57 9.51
CA ILE A 4 -4.52 24.68 9.84
C ILE A 4 -3.35 24.71 9.71
N GLN A 5 -2.87 24.79 9.38
CA GLN A 5 -1.89 24.78 9.05
C GLN A 5 -1.19 25.60 9.52
N LYS A 6 -1.37 26.14 9.92
CA LYS A 6 -0.76 27.02 10.18
C LYS A 6 -0.24 26.86 11.32
N SER A 7 -0.51 26.61 11.87
CA SER A 7 -0.13 26.62 12.97
C SER A 7 0.69 25.67 13.17
N GLU A 8 0.95 25.13 12.47
CA GLU A 8 1.55 24.17 12.70
C GLU A 8 2.88 24.14 12.73
N SER A 9 3.46 23.59 13.55
CA SER A 9 4.79 23.38 13.52
C SER A 9 5.08 22.32 12.56
N ALA A 10 6.23 22.23 12.08
CA ALA A 10 6.62 21.17 11.18
C ALA A 10 6.56 19.85 11.88
N MET A 11 6.26 18.81 11.13
CA MET A 11 6.22 17.47 11.64
C MET A 11 7.46 16.75 11.22
N ILE A 12 7.94 15.87 12.07
CA ILE A 12 9.11 15.08 11.76
C ILE A 12 8.74 13.62 11.73
N TYR A 13 9.08 12.95 10.63
CA TYR A 13 8.84 11.53 10.52
C TYR A 13 10.10 10.90 9.95
N ARG A 14 10.69 9.98 10.72
CA ARG A 14 11.92 9.32 10.31
C ARG A 14 12.98 10.34 9.90
N GLU A 15 13.15 11.33 10.75
CA GLU A 15 14.19 12.34 10.58
C GLU A 15 13.98 13.28 9.41
N THR A 16 12.83 13.21 8.77
CA THR A 16 12.51 14.13 7.68
C THR A 16 11.41 15.07 8.15
N GLU A 17 11.55 16.31 7.79
CA GLU A 17 10.59 17.32 8.20
C GLU A 17 9.52 17.49 7.15
N TYR A 18 8.26 17.51 7.57
CA TYR A 18 7.13 17.65 6.66
C TYR A 18 6.26 18.80 7.13
N LYS A 19 5.69 19.52 6.20
CA LYS A 19 4.83 20.64 6.54
C LYS A 19 3.37 20.29 6.57
N CYS A 20 2.98 19.22 5.94
CA CYS A 20 1.60 18.81 5.87
C CYS A 20 1.46 17.35 6.25
N PRO A 21 0.48 16.99 7.06
CA PRO A 21 0.29 15.59 7.45
C PRO A 21 0.09 14.66 6.27
N ILE A 22 -0.51 15.14 5.19
CA ILE A 22 -0.68 14.30 4.01
C ILE A 22 0.66 13.85 3.48
N ASP A 23 1.66 14.72 3.55
CA ASP A 23 2.98 14.37 3.03
C ASP A 23 3.63 13.28 3.84
N VAL A 24 3.35 13.23 5.15
CA VAL A 24 3.85 12.14 5.98
C VAL A 24 3.25 10.82 5.48
N THR A 25 1.96 10.79 5.27
CA THR A 25 1.29 9.58 4.82
C THR A 25 1.79 9.16 3.45
N LEU A 26 1.97 10.13 2.55
CA LEU A 26 2.49 9.81 1.22
C LEU A 26 3.91 9.29 1.26
N ALA A 27 4.69 9.74 2.24
CA ALA A 27 6.04 9.20 2.40
C ALA A 27 6.01 7.72 2.75
N VAL A 28 4.96 7.30 3.44
CA VAL A 28 4.84 5.93 3.87
C VAL A 28 4.25 5.04 2.77
N VAL A 29 3.19 5.51 2.12
CA VAL A 29 2.49 4.67 1.15
C VAL A 29 2.70 5.10 -0.29
N GLY A 30 3.49 6.12 -0.53
CA GLY A 30 3.68 6.61 -1.88
C GLY A 30 4.50 5.65 -2.71
N GLY A 31 4.61 5.98 -3.97
CA GLY A 31 5.28 5.10 -4.89
C GLY A 31 4.27 4.20 -5.55
N LYS A 32 4.76 3.32 -6.37
CA LYS A 32 3.85 2.57 -7.20
C LYS A 32 3.24 1.35 -6.52
N TRP A 33 3.98 0.75 -5.60
CA TRP A 33 3.56 -0.55 -5.09
C TRP A 33 3.21 -0.64 -3.62
N LYS A 34 3.66 0.31 -2.80
CA LYS A 34 3.54 0.16 -1.35
C LYS A 34 2.11 0.07 -0.84
N ALA A 35 1.24 0.94 -1.32
CA ALA A 35 -0.15 0.92 -0.85
C ALA A 35 -0.80 -0.41 -1.20
N SER A 36 -0.52 -0.91 -2.39
CA SER A 36 -1.08 -2.17 -2.83
C SER A 36 -0.54 -3.35 -2.04
N ILE A 37 0.74 -3.33 -1.71
CA ILE A 37 1.32 -4.36 -0.87
C ILE A 37 0.65 -4.37 0.49
N LEU A 38 0.50 -3.20 1.09
CA LEU A 38 -0.14 -3.09 2.39
C LEU A 38 -1.58 -3.58 2.34
N TRP A 39 -2.27 -3.27 1.27
CA TRP A 39 -3.65 -3.72 1.11
C TRP A 39 -3.73 -5.24 1.08
N HIS A 40 -2.87 -5.87 0.31
CA HIS A 40 -2.90 -7.34 0.24
C HIS A 40 -2.49 -7.97 1.56
N LEU A 41 -1.54 -7.36 2.27
CA LEU A 41 -1.14 -7.88 3.57
C LEU A 41 -2.20 -7.64 4.64
N SER A 42 -3.11 -6.69 4.41
CA SER A 42 -4.21 -6.51 5.35
C SER A 42 -5.22 -7.65 5.25
N GLN A 43 -5.18 -8.38 4.15
CA GLN A 43 -6.11 -9.48 3.94
C GLN A 43 -5.52 -10.81 4.39
N ASP A 44 -4.21 -10.94 4.40
CA ASP A 44 -3.59 -12.23 4.68
C ASP A 44 -2.11 -12.07 4.92
N THR A 45 -1.54 -13.03 5.62
CA THR A 45 -0.09 -13.15 5.73
C THR A 45 0.38 -13.83 4.46
N LEU A 46 1.37 -13.27 3.79
CA LEU A 46 1.78 -13.75 2.49
C LEU A 46 3.28 -14.04 2.46
N ARG A 47 3.65 -15.03 1.69
CA ARG A 47 5.05 -15.32 1.45
C ARG A 47 5.55 -14.43 0.34
N PHE A 48 6.87 -14.33 0.24
CA PHE A 48 7.47 -13.53 -0.82
C PHE A 48 7.00 -14.02 -2.19
N SER A 49 6.91 -15.35 -2.37
CA SER A 49 6.48 -15.89 -3.66
C SER A 49 5.04 -15.50 -3.98
N ASP A 50 4.18 -15.40 -2.97
CA ASP A 50 2.81 -14.96 -3.19
C ASP A 50 2.78 -13.52 -3.67
N LEU A 51 3.59 -12.69 -3.02
CA LEU A 51 3.67 -11.29 -3.40
C LEU A 51 4.24 -11.14 -4.80
N GLN A 52 5.21 -11.97 -5.15
CA GLN A 52 5.78 -11.92 -6.48
C GLN A 52 4.74 -12.24 -7.54
N ARG A 53 3.87 -13.18 -7.27
CA ARG A 53 2.80 -13.50 -8.21
C ARG A 53 1.79 -12.38 -8.32
N LEU A 54 1.43 -11.79 -7.19
CA LEU A 54 0.47 -10.70 -7.21
C LEU A 54 1.01 -9.46 -7.91
N PHE A 55 2.31 -9.23 -7.79
CA PHE A 55 2.92 -8.05 -8.37
C PHE A 55 3.87 -8.43 -9.51
N SER A 56 3.36 -9.21 -10.43
CA SER A 56 4.18 -9.70 -11.53
C SER A 56 4.68 -8.58 -12.44
N GLY A 57 4.10 -7.41 -12.35
CA GLY A 57 4.58 -6.29 -13.14
C GLY A 57 5.82 -5.61 -12.59
N THR A 58 6.34 -6.08 -11.46
CA THR A 58 7.53 -5.49 -10.91
C THR A 58 8.63 -6.53 -10.85
N THR A 59 9.87 -6.09 -10.70
CA THR A 59 10.99 -7.01 -10.60
C THR A 59 11.12 -7.50 -9.17
N ARG A 60 11.82 -8.62 -9.03
CA ARG A 60 12.12 -9.14 -7.70
C ARG A 60 12.88 -8.10 -6.88
N LYS A 61 13.81 -7.41 -7.53
CA LYS A 61 14.62 -6.41 -6.85
C LYS A 61 13.76 -5.26 -6.34
N MET A 62 12.83 -4.79 -7.16
CA MET A 62 11.97 -3.69 -6.77
C MET A 62 11.02 -4.11 -5.65
N LEU A 63 10.46 -5.30 -5.74
CA LEU A 63 9.56 -5.78 -4.70
C LEU A 63 10.31 -5.91 -3.37
N THR A 64 11.52 -6.46 -3.41
CA THR A 64 12.34 -6.57 -2.21
C THR A 64 12.61 -5.20 -1.61
N GLN A 65 12.92 -4.23 -2.46
CA GLN A 65 13.18 -2.88 -1.99
C GLN A 65 11.96 -2.28 -1.30
N GLN A 66 10.79 -2.45 -1.89
CA GLN A 66 9.57 -1.91 -1.31
C GLN A 66 9.26 -2.55 0.03
N LEU A 67 9.45 -3.86 0.12
CA LEU A 67 9.20 -4.57 1.38
C LEU A 67 10.18 -4.15 2.45
N ARG A 68 11.43 -3.92 2.09
CA ARG A 68 12.41 -3.46 3.06
C ARG A 68 12.08 -2.08 3.59
N GLU A 69 11.59 -1.21 2.72
CA GLU A 69 11.20 0.13 3.16
C GLU A 69 9.99 0.07 4.08
N LEU A 70 9.03 -0.77 3.76
CA LEU A 70 7.86 -0.92 4.62
C LEU A 70 8.24 -1.52 5.97
N GLU A 71 9.18 -2.44 5.97
CA GLU A 71 9.66 -3.02 7.21
C GLU A 71 10.40 -1.98 8.03
N ALA A 72 11.26 -1.18 7.38
CA ALA A 72 12.00 -0.13 8.06
C ALA A 72 11.07 0.92 8.64
N ASP A 73 9.94 1.19 7.97
CA ASP A 73 8.97 2.13 8.49
C ASP A 73 8.11 1.52 9.60
N GLY A 74 8.29 0.24 9.87
CA GLY A 74 7.56 -0.41 10.95
C GLY A 74 6.15 -0.83 10.60
N LEU A 75 5.82 -0.87 9.31
CA LEU A 75 4.49 -1.26 8.89
C LEU A 75 4.36 -2.74 8.59
N VAL A 76 5.45 -3.37 8.27
CA VAL A 76 5.46 -4.76 7.86
C VAL A 76 6.45 -5.54 8.70
N HIS A 77 6.02 -6.72 9.12
CA HIS A 77 6.87 -7.65 9.83
C HIS A 77 7.30 -8.75 8.88
N ARG A 78 8.57 -9.12 8.96
CA ARG A 78 9.12 -10.16 8.13
C ARG A 78 9.54 -11.30 9.04
N GLU A 79 9.01 -12.47 8.83
CA GLU A 79 9.32 -13.63 9.64
C GLU A 79 10.05 -14.66 8.80
N VAL A 80 11.22 -15.06 9.25
CA VAL A 80 12.00 -16.07 8.55
C VAL A 80 11.91 -17.38 9.32
N TYR A 81 11.49 -18.42 8.63
CA TYR A 81 11.39 -19.74 9.26
C TYR A 81 12.57 -20.58 8.81
N PRO A 82 13.37 -21.07 9.77
CA PRO A 82 14.56 -21.84 9.43
C PRO A 82 14.21 -23.26 9.03
N GLN A 83 13.84 -23.43 7.83
CA GLN A 83 13.52 -24.75 7.30
C GLN A 83 14.13 -24.86 5.91
N VAL A 84 13.97 -25.99 5.26
CA VAL A 84 14.54 -26.21 3.94
C VAL A 84 13.42 -26.57 3.00
N PRO A 85 13.17 -25.74 2.01
CA PRO A 85 13.79 -24.44 1.78
C PRO A 85 13.28 -23.41 2.76
N PRO A 86 13.99 -22.32 2.94
CA PRO A 86 13.57 -21.30 3.90
C PRO A 86 12.22 -20.70 3.52
N LYS A 87 11.44 -20.38 4.52
CA LYS A 87 10.15 -19.75 4.32
C LYS A 87 10.23 -18.35 4.90
N VAL A 88 9.82 -17.36 4.12
CA VAL A 88 9.77 -15.99 4.57
C VAL A 88 8.35 -15.48 4.40
N GLU A 89 7.75 -15.03 5.48
CA GLU A 89 6.39 -14.51 5.47
C GLU A 89 6.36 -13.06 5.85
N TYR A 90 5.42 -12.35 5.27
CA TYR A 90 5.22 -10.94 5.55
C TYR A 90 3.82 -10.72 6.11
N SER A 91 3.70 -9.87 7.10
CA SER A 91 2.42 -9.55 7.71
C SER A 91 2.45 -8.11 8.17
N LEU A 92 1.29 -7.55 8.47
CA LEU A 92 1.25 -6.18 8.96
C LEU A 92 1.53 -6.16 10.46
N THR A 93 2.23 -5.11 10.88
CA THR A 93 2.36 -4.82 12.30
C THR A 93 1.11 -4.07 12.75
N ASP A 94 1.03 -3.73 14.04
CA ASP A 94 -0.08 -2.89 14.52
C ASP A 94 -0.08 -1.55 13.82
N LYS A 95 1.09 -0.97 13.61
CA LYS A 95 1.19 0.29 12.88
C LYS A 95 0.70 0.11 11.45
N GLY A 96 1.08 -1.01 10.81
CA GLY A 96 0.61 -1.29 9.47
C GLY A 96 -0.90 -1.44 9.41
N ARG A 97 -1.48 -2.08 10.41
CA ARG A 97 -2.93 -2.23 10.44
C ARG A 97 -3.63 -0.90 10.64
N SER A 98 -2.98 0.05 11.28
CA SER A 98 -3.60 1.35 11.51
C SER A 98 -3.86 2.13 10.23
N ILE A 99 -3.19 1.76 9.13
CA ILE A 99 -3.42 2.46 7.88
C ILE A 99 -4.53 1.81 7.06
N TYR A 100 -5.05 0.67 7.52
CA TYR A 100 -6.07 -0.05 6.77
C TYR A 100 -7.30 0.79 6.41
N PRO A 101 -7.87 1.57 7.32
CA PRO A 101 -9.04 2.37 6.95
C PRO A 101 -8.77 3.32 5.79
N ILE A 102 -7.57 3.84 5.73
CA ILE A 102 -7.21 4.75 4.63
C ILE A 102 -7.10 3.97 3.33
N LEU A 103 -6.49 2.79 3.38
CA LEU A 103 -6.37 1.95 2.20
C LEU A 103 -7.74 1.52 1.68
N GLU A 104 -8.64 1.24 2.60
CA GLU A 104 -9.97 0.84 2.23
C GLU A 104 -10.69 1.96 1.49
N LEU A 105 -10.55 3.18 1.98
CA LEU A 105 -11.14 4.33 1.30
C LEU A 105 -10.50 4.57 -0.06
N MET A 106 -9.20 4.33 -0.16
CA MET A 106 -8.53 4.44 -1.45
C MET A 106 -9.08 3.43 -2.44
N CYS A 107 -9.33 2.21 -1.98
CA CYS A 107 -9.92 1.20 -2.84
C CYS A 107 -11.32 1.60 -3.28
N ASP A 108 -12.11 2.11 -2.35
CA ASP A 108 -13.47 2.53 -2.66
C ASP A 108 -13.47 3.63 -3.70
N TRP A 109 -12.62 4.61 -3.52
CA TRP A 109 -12.54 5.72 -4.46
C TRP A 109 -12.13 5.22 -5.85
N GLY A 110 -11.15 4.32 -5.86
CA GLY A 110 -10.69 3.77 -7.14
C GLY A 110 -11.78 2.98 -7.84
N ARG A 111 -12.49 2.15 -7.09
CA ARG A 111 -13.56 1.38 -7.69
C ARG A 111 -14.66 2.27 -8.24
N GLU A 112 -14.94 3.34 -7.54
CA GLU A 112 -16.02 4.21 -7.95
C GLU A 112 -15.70 5.00 -9.21
N HIS A 113 -14.43 5.31 -9.42
CA HIS A 113 -14.04 6.21 -10.51
C HIS A 113 -13.35 5.53 -11.68
N ALA A 114 -13.00 4.26 -11.55
CA ALA A 114 -12.33 3.56 -12.63
C ALA A 114 -13.32 2.71 -13.40
N GLY A 115 -13.11 2.60 -14.66
CA GLY A 115 -13.93 1.71 -15.47
C GLY A 115 -13.47 0.28 -15.30
N VAL A 116 -14.37 -0.63 -15.52
CA VAL A 116 -14.05 -2.03 -15.45
C VAL A 116 -13.78 -2.53 -16.84
N MET A 117 -12.62 -3.16 -17.03
CA MET A 117 -12.36 -3.57 -18.26
C MET A 117 -12.85 -4.85 -18.60
N GLY A 118 -13.25 -5.09 -19.53
CA GLY A 118 -13.68 -6.24 -19.90
C GLY A 118 -14.23 -7.22 -19.38
N THR A 119 -14.26 -8.01 -19.45
CA THR A 119 -14.75 -8.98 -18.92
C THR A 119 -15.99 -8.97 -18.72
N GLY A 120 -16.49 -8.67 -19.16
CA GLY A 120 -17.66 -8.76 -19.03
C GLY A 120 -18.33 -8.68 -18.02
N THR A 121 -18.50 -8.90 -17.59
CA THR A 121 -19.15 -8.96 -16.59
C THR A 121 -19.41 -7.91 -16.22
N ALA A 122 -19.24 -7.67 -16.05
CA ALA A 122 -19.52 -6.84 -15.62
C ALA A 122 -19.97 -5.97 -15.99
N GLY A 123 -19.76 -5.89 -16.50
CA GLY A 123 -20.12 -5.02 -17.00
C GLY A 123 -20.75 -4.27 -16.39
N ALA A 124 -20.94 -4.47 -15.94
CA ALA A 124 -21.70 -3.90 -15.40
C ALA A 124 -21.44 -2.82 -14.98
N MET A 125 -21.08 -2.66 -14.63
CA MET A 125 -20.93 -1.74 -14.15
C MET A 125 -20.69 -0.83 -14.73
N GLY A 126 -20.41 -0.84 -15.03
CA GLY A 126 -20.17 -0.09 -15.64
C GLY A 126 -20.39 1.08 -15.69
N THR A 127 -20.48 1.45 -15.41
CA THR A 127 -20.78 2.52 -15.34
C THR A 127 -20.00 3.26 -15.67
N GLY A 128 -19.60 3.16 -15.85
CA GLY A 128 -18.95 3.79 -16.25
C GLY A 128 -18.34 4.85 -16.38
N THR A 129 -18.15 5.28 -16.21
CA THR A 129 -17.58 6.31 -16.16
C THR A 129 -16.47 6.26 -16.60
N GLY A 130 -16.24 5.81 -16.83
CA GLY A 130 -15.21 5.76 -17.28
C GLY A 130 -14.09 6.22 -17.33
N SER A 131 -13.74 6.53 -17.68
CA SER A 131 -12.62 7.04 -17.78
C SER A 131 -11.70 6.36 -17.24
N GLY A 132 -11.70 5.74 -16.83
CA GLY A 132 -10.83 5.18 -16.30
C GLY A 132 -9.62 5.13 -16.59
N THR A 133 -9.08 5.57 -16.57
CA THR A 133 -7.96 5.53 -16.92
C THR A 133 -7.16 5.49 -15.92
N PHE A 134 -6.79 5.12 -15.34
CA PHE A 134 -5.91 5.05 -14.40
C PHE A 134 -4.90 4.37 -14.84
#